data_d754a243d1af8373a60935b4ad90cc63
#
_entry.id   d754a243d1af8373a60935b4ad90cc63
#
_cell.length_a   1.000
_cell.length_b   1.000
_cell.length_c   1.000
_cell.angle_alpha   90.00
_cell.angle_beta   90.00
_cell.angle_gamma   90.00
#
_symmetry.space_group_name_H-M   'P 1'
#
loop_
_entity.id
_entity.type
_entity.pdbx_description
1 polymer ?
#
loop_
_entity_poly.entity_id
_entity_poly.type
_entity_poly.pdbx_seq_one_letter_code
_entity_poly.pdbx_strand_id
1 'polypeptide(L)'
;MATFFASRALLAEGWQQQVRITVNQAGFIDSITPDSHADQAFRLNGEVIPAIANLHSHAFQRAMAGLAEVAGDPQDSFWTWRDLMYRMVQRLTPQQVGDIAALLYIEMLKGGYTQVAEFHYLHHDTQGAPYSDDAMLQQLIEAAEIAGIGQTLLPVLYSYSGFGSQPASAGQKRFIQQTDRYLQQQARLDTWQQQRPLLNRGLCFHSLRAVSESQMQDVLAASDLTLPVHIHVAEQQKEVNDSLAWSGERPVAWLLNRFEVDARWCLIHATHLDESELARLARSGAVAGLCPTTEANLGDGIFPAVEYIAQGGRWGIGSDSHVSLSAQEELRWLEYAQRLRDQRRNRITLPGQPSVGDLLWQQAAAGGAQACGIQQGTLAVGQRADWLVLRDEAWLGSVGSHAVLNRWLFAGQRDQIRDVYVAGKAVVEDGVHPHQTACAARFAQAMETLR
;
A
#
# COMPACT_ATOMS: atom_id res chain seq x y z
N MET A 1 -1.10 8.52 -28.53
CA MET A 1 -2.33 7.74 -28.30
C MET A 1 -2.01 6.30 -28.63
N ALA A 2 -2.24 5.36 -27.72
CA ALA A 2 -2.02 3.94 -27.94
C ALA A 2 -3.35 3.20 -27.81
N THR A 3 -3.53 2.13 -28.58
CA THR A 3 -4.73 1.32 -28.54
C THR A 3 -4.38 -0.13 -28.25
N PHE A 4 -5.09 -0.72 -27.30
CA PHE A 4 -4.91 -2.08 -26.84
C PHE A 4 -6.18 -2.90 -27.06
N PHE A 5 -6.03 -4.21 -27.18
CA PHE A 5 -7.13 -5.15 -27.29
C PHE A 5 -6.91 -6.33 -26.35
N ALA A 6 -7.92 -6.57 -25.50
CA ALA A 6 -7.98 -7.70 -24.60
C ALA A 6 -9.10 -8.65 -25.02
N SER A 7 -8.83 -9.95 -25.08
CA SER A 7 -9.89 -10.96 -25.32
C SER A 7 -10.91 -10.95 -24.20
N ARG A 8 -10.46 -10.67 -22.96
CA ARG A 8 -11.33 -10.55 -21.78
C ARG A 8 -10.70 -9.57 -20.80
N ALA A 9 -11.49 -8.65 -20.25
CA ALA A 9 -11.05 -7.67 -19.26
C ALA A 9 -12.07 -7.47 -18.14
N LEU A 10 -11.58 -7.22 -16.93
CA LEU A 10 -12.41 -6.85 -15.78
C LEU A 10 -12.57 -5.33 -15.73
N LEU A 11 -13.73 -4.86 -16.18
CA LEU A 11 -14.11 -3.44 -16.14
C LEU A 11 -14.85 -3.09 -14.85
N ALA A 12 -15.25 -1.83 -14.71
CA ALA A 12 -16.03 -1.37 -13.56
C ALA A 12 -17.35 -2.14 -13.38
N GLU A 13 -18.01 -2.48 -14.49
CA GLU A 13 -19.28 -3.20 -14.53
C GLU A 13 -19.11 -4.72 -14.47
N GLY A 14 -17.89 -5.22 -14.35
CA GLY A 14 -17.56 -6.65 -14.35
C GLY A 14 -16.80 -7.10 -15.61
N TRP A 15 -16.70 -8.40 -15.77
CA TRP A 15 -15.98 -9.01 -16.87
C TRP A 15 -16.65 -8.78 -18.23
N GLN A 16 -15.86 -8.26 -19.19
CA GLN A 16 -16.28 -8.01 -20.56
C GLN A 16 -15.37 -8.76 -21.55
N GLN A 17 -15.89 -9.05 -22.74
CA GLN A 17 -15.16 -9.72 -23.83
C GLN A 17 -14.79 -8.74 -24.94
N GLN A 18 -13.72 -9.07 -25.68
CA GLN A 18 -13.28 -8.34 -26.86
C GLN A 18 -13.18 -6.82 -26.61
N VAL A 19 -12.45 -6.45 -25.56
CA VAL A 19 -12.37 -5.09 -25.07
C VAL A 19 -11.26 -4.32 -25.77
N ARG A 20 -11.61 -3.21 -26.42
CA ARG A 20 -10.67 -2.24 -26.98
C ARG A 20 -10.49 -1.09 -26.01
N ILE A 21 -9.24 -0.76 -25.66
CA ILE A 21 -8.87 0.31 -24.73
C ILE A 21 -7.98 1.29 -25.46
N THR A 22 -8.34 2.57 -25.48
CA THR A 22 -7.49 3.63 -26.02
C THR A 22 -6.94 4.48 -24.87
N VAL A 23 -5.63 4.75 -24.93
CA VAL A 23 -4.90 5.51 -23.91
C VAL A 23 -4.36 6.79 -24.54
N ASN A 24 -4.56 7.92 -23.87
CA ASN A 24 -4.06 9.21 -24.30
C ASN A 24 -2.55 9.40 -23.99
N GLN A 25 -1.97 10.51 -24.43
CA GLN A 25 -0.54 10.79 -24.25
C GLN A 25 -0.14 10.98 -22.78
N ALA A 26 -1.08 11.34 -21.90
CA ALA A 26 -0.85 11.51 -20.47
C ALA A 26 -0.94 10.17 -19.69
N GLY A 27 -1.26 9.06 -20.37
CA GLY A 27 -1.35 7.74 -19.75
C GLY A 27 -2.70 7.43 -19.10
N PHE A 28 -3.77 8.16 -19.49
CA PHE A 28 -5.11 7.91 -19.01
C PHE A 28 -5.97 7.22 -20.08
N ILE A 29 -6.91 6.43 -19.64
CA ILE A 29 -7.88 5.75 -20.50
C ILE A 29 -8.81 6.80 -21.11
N ASP A 30 -8.80 6.89 -22.45
CA ASP A 30 -9.61 7.82 -23.22
C ASP A 30 -10.93 7.21 -23.69
N SER A 31 -10.88 5.92 -24.05
CA SER A 31 -12.09 5.16 -24.42
C SER A 31 -11.94 3.68 -24.08
N ILE A 32 -13.10 3.03 -23.79
CA ILE A 32 -13.23 1.59 -23.64
C ILE A 32 -14.44 1.14 -24.44
N THR A 33 -14.27 0.10 -25.27
CA THR A 33 -15.33 -0.44 -26.12
C THR A 33 -15.30 -1.96 -26.05
N PRO A 34 -16.26 -2.59 -25.33
CA PRO A 34 -16.47 -4.05 -25.38
C PRO A 34 -17.03 -4.48 -26.76
N ASP A 35 -17.02 -5.78 -27.01
CA ASP A 35 -17.50 -6.41 -28.24
C ASP A 35 -16.89 -5.80 -29.51
N SER A 36 -15.63 -5.40 -29.46
CA SER A 36 -14.89 -4.70 -30.51
C SER A 36 -13.93 -5.65 -31.26
N HIS A 37 -13.21 -5.10 -32.24
CA HIS A 37 -12.21 -5.83 -33.03
C HIS A 37 -10.78 -5.41 -32.66
N ALA A 38 -9.83 -6.34 -32.88
CA ALA A 38 -8.42 -6.12 -32.57
C ALA A 38 -7.65 -5.28 -33.60
N ASP A 39 -8.31 -4.79 -34.63
CA ASP A 39 -7.68 -4.11 -35.77
C ASP A 39 -6.81 -2.94 -35.33
N GLN A 40 -5.54 -2.94 -35.73
CA GLN A 40 -4.55 -1.90 -35.40
C GLN A 40 -4.33 -1.65 -33.90
N ALA A 41 -4.66 -2.62 -33.04
CA ALA A 41 -4.44 -2.55 -31.59
C ALA A 41 -3.33 -3.51 -31.16
N PHE A 42 -2.59 -3.13 -30.11
CA PHE A 42 -1.70 -4.06 -29.40
C PHE A 42 -2.52 -5.12 -28.68
N ARG A 43 -2.29 -6.39 -29.00
CA ARG A 43 -2.98 -7.50 -28.33
C ARG A 43 -2.36 -7.76 -26.95
N LEU A 44 -3.20 -7.74 -25.93
CA LEU A 44 -2.85 -8.17 -24.59
C LEU A 44 -3.18 -9.67 -24.49
N ASN A 45 -2.13 -10.49 -24.40
CA ASN A 45 -2.24 -11.95 -24.50
C ASN A 45 -2.52 -12.57 -23.11
N GLY A 46 -3.76 -12.50 -22.66
CA GLY A 46 -4.21 -13.04 -21.38
C GLY A 46 -5.42 -12.30 -20.84
N GLU A 47 -5.78 -12.62 -19.61
CA GLU A 47 -6.86 -11.94 -18.87
C GLU A 47 -6.37 -10.60 -18.35
N VAL A 48 -7.11 -9.53 -18.63
CA VAL A 48 -6.74 -8.16 -18.21
C VAL A 48 -7.56 -7.75 -17.00
N ILE A 49 -6.86 -7.33 -15.94
CA ILE A 49 -7.48 -6.87 -14.70
C ILE A 49 -6.87 -5.53 -14.27
N PRO A 50 -7.62 -4.65 -13.59
CA PRO A 50 -7.05 -3.42 -13.04
C PRO A 50 -5.94 -3.77 -12.05
N ALA A 51 -4.87 -2.99 -12.03
CA ALA A 51 -3.80 -3.14 -11.06
C ALA A 51 -4.21 -2.56 -9.69
N ILE A 52 -3.56 -3.00 -8.62
CA ILE A 52 -3.79 -2.53 -7.25
C ILE A 52 -2.73 -1.48 -6.88
N ALA A 53 -3.12 -0.50 -6.07
CA ALA A 53 -2.21 0.37 -5.37
C ALA A 53 -1.84 -0.26 -4.01
N ASN A 54 -0.54 -0.41 -3.74
CA ASN A 54 0.00 -0.77 -2.43
C ASN A 54 -0.15 0.46 -1.51
N LEU A 55 -1.13 0.44 -0.61
CA LEU A 55 -1.45 1.63 0.19
C LEU A 55 -0.55 1.83 1.41
N HIS A 56 0.39 0.91 1.69
CA HIS A 56 1.29 1.01 2.84
C HIS A 56 2.61 0.27 2.63
N SER A 57 3.72 0.98 2.78
CA SER A 57 5.08 0.49 2.56
C SER A 57 6.08 1.25 3.42
N HIS A 58 7.03 0.53 3.97
CA HIS A 58 8.26 1.06 4.59
C HIS A 58 9.46 0.47 3.86
N ALA A 59 9.88 1.06 2.75
CA ALA A 59 10.84 0.44 1.82
C ALA A 59 12.12 -0.08 2.51
N PHE A 60 12.66 0.66 3.47
CA PHE A 60 13.88 0.25 4.17
C PHE A 60 13.72 -1.04 4.98
N GLN A 61 12.50 -1.42 5.39
CA GLN A 61 12.24 -2.65 6.13
C GLN A 61 12.44 -3.91 5.28
N ARG A 62 12.41 -3.80 3.94
CA ARG A 62 12.73 -4.93 3.06
C ARG A 62 14.10 -5.54 3.35
N ALA A 63 15.04 -4.74 3.83
CA ALA A 63 16.37 -5.23 4.22
C ALA A 63 16.37 -6.23 5.38
N MET A 64 15.31 -6.26 6.20
CA MET A 64 15.20 -7.17 7.33
C MET A 64 14.13 -8.26 7.17
N ALA A 65 13.40 -8.27 6.05
CA ALA A 65 12.33 -9.24 5.82
C ALA A 65 12.84 -10.68 5.97
N GLY A 66 12.19 -11.46 6.83
CA GLY A 66 12.59 -12.83 7.16
C GLY A 66 13.79 -12.98 8.12
N LEU A 67 14.48 -11.90 8.48
CA LEU A 67 15.62 -11.98 9.42
C LEU A 67 15.21 -11.99 10.90
N ALA A 68 13.96 -11.71 11.18
CA ALA A 68 13.39 -11.74 12.52
C ALA A 68 12.76 -13.09 12.90
N GLU A 69 12.79 -14.09 12.01
CA GLU A 69 12.18 -15.41 12.22
C GLU A 69 13.07 -16.35 13.05
N VAL A 70 13.76 -15.81 14.06
CA VAL A 70 14.61 -16.57 14.97
C VAL A 70 14.18 -16.28 16.40
N ALA A 71 13.52 -17.22 17.03
CA ALA A 71 13.07 -17.08 18.41
C ALA A 71 14.26 -16.86 19.35
N GLY A 72 14.31 -15.67 19.95
CA GLY A 72 15.32 -15.29 20.96
C GLY A 72 14.75 -15.24 22.38
N ASP A 73 13.47 -14.89 22.49
CA ASP A 73 12.75 -14.77 23.76
C ASP A 73 11.44 -15.58 23.65
N PRO A 74 11.04 -16.34 24.71
CA PRO A 74 9.72 -16.99 24.74
C PRO A 74 8.53 -16.03 24.59
N GLN A 75 8.74 -14.72 24.73
CA GLN A 75 7.74 -13.65 24.59
C GLN A 75 7.97 -12.80 23.34
N ASP A 76 8.58 -13.35 22.27
CA ASP A 76 8.74 -12.63 21.02
C ASP A 76 7.41 -12.06 20.52
N SER A 77 7.45 -10.80 20.08
CA SER A 77 6.28 -10.03 19.70
C SER A 77 6.69 -8.89 18.75
N PHE A 78 5.72 -8.13 18.27
CA PHE A 78 5.95 -6.86 17.58
C PHE A 78 7.04 -5.99 18.24
N TRP A 79 7.12 -5.96 19.57
CA TRP A 79 8.05 -5.07 20.29
C TRP A 79 9.50 -5.52 20.16
N THR A 80 9.77 -6.81 20.18
CA THR A 80 11.13 -7.38 19.96
C THR A 80 11.56 -7.21 18.50
N TRP A 81 10.65 -7.40 17.56
CA TRP A 81 10.86 -7.12 16.14
C TRP A 81 11.21 -5.64 15.91
N ARG A 82 10.49 -4.71 16.52
CA ARG A 82 10.74 -3.27 16.44
C ARG A 82 12.14 -2.88 16.93
N ASP A 83 12.61 -3.51 17.99
CA ASP A 83 13.96 -3.28 18.51
C ASP A 83 15.05 -3.76 17.54
N LEU A 84 14.81 -4.85 16.80
CA LEU A 84 15.69 -5.30 15.72
C LEU A 84 15.70 -4.25 14.58
N MET A 85 14.54 -3.77 14.18
CA MET A 85 14.42 -2.74 13.16
C MET A 85 15.16 -1.46 13.57
N TYR A 86 15.05 -1.01 14.81
CA TYR A 86 15.79 0.16 15.30
C TYR A 86 17.32 -0.02 15.21
N ARG A 87 17.84 -1.22 15.49
CA ARG A 87 19.28 -1.50 15.33
C ARG A 87 19.72 -1.44 13.86
N MET A 88 18.93 -1.99 12.95
CA MET A 88 19.22 -1.98 11.52
C MET A 88 19.24 -0.57 10.94
N VAL A 89 18.22 0.24 11.22
CA VAL A 89 18.09 1.59 10.64
C VAL A 89 19.23 2.53 11.06
N GLN A 90 19.91 2.27 12.19
CA GLN A 90 21.06 3.09 12.60
C GLN A 90 22.23 3.03 11.59
N ARG A 91 22.25 2.07 10.67
CA ARG A 91 23.36 1.85 9.72
C ARG A 91 23.03 2.29 8.29
N LEU A 92 21.76 2.50 7.97
CA LEU A 92 21.31 2.82 6.61
C LEU A 92 21.71 4.23 6.17
N THR A 93 22.28 4.33 4.98
CA THR A 93 22.56 5.58 4.26
C THR A 93 21.43 5.87 3.25
N PRO A 94 21.30 7.11 2.74
CA PRO A 94 20.34 7.43 1.68
C PRO A 94 20.50 6.55 0.43
N GLN A 95 21.72 6.32 -0.02
CA GLN A 95 22.00 5.46 -1.19
C GLN A 95 21.50 4.03 -0.96
N GLN A 96 21.76 3.46 0.21
CA GLN A 96 21.30 2.10 0.53
C GLN A 96 19.77 2.02 0.59
N VAL A 97 19.10 3.05 1.13
CA VAL A 97 17.63 3.12 1.10
C VAL A 97 17.12 3.14 -0.35
N GLY A 98 17.74 3.92 -1.23
CA GLY A 98 17.41 3.95 -2.65
C GLY A 98 17.63 2.59 -3.35
N ASP A 99 18.75 1.93 -3.09
CA ASP A 99 19.07 0.64 -3.68
C ASP A 99 18.12 -0.47 -3.21
N ILE A 100 17.72 -0.45 -1.93
CA ILE A 100 16.73 -1.36 -1.38
C ILE A 100 15.35 -1.09 -2.00
N ALA A 101 14.94 0.18 -2.06
CA ALA A 101 13.65 0.58 -2.60
C ALA A 101 13.52 0.26 -4.10
N ALA A 102 14.58 0.45 -4.89
CA ALA A 102 14.52 0.20 -6.33
C ALA A 102 14.21 -1.28 -6.65
N LEU A 103 14.85 -2.22 -5.97
CA LEU A 103 14.53 -3.64 -6.15
C LEU A 103 13.13 -3.96 -5.60
N LEU A 104 12.79 -3.44 -4.42
CA LEU A 104 11.49 -3.64 -3.79
C LEU A 104 10.35 -3.20 -4.72
N TYR A 105 10.45 -2.03 -5.32
CA TYR A 105 9.40 -1.50 -6.20
C TYR A 105 9.27 -2.31 -7.50
N ILE A 106 10.36 -2.84 -8.04
CA ILE A 106 10.32 -3.80 -9.15
C ILE A 106 9.59 -5.09 -8.73
N GLU A 107 9.87 -5.60 -7.54
CA GLU A 107 9.18 -6.79 -7.02
C GLU A 107 7.69 -6.52 -6.73
N MET A 108 7.33 -5.30 -6.29
CA MET A 108 5.93 -4.88 -6.16
C MET A 108 5.19 -4.88 -7.50
N LEU A 109 5.81 -4.34 -8.57
CA LEU A 109 5.22 -4.39 -9.92
C LEU A 109 4.93 -5.84 -10.32
N LYS A 110 5.88 -6.75 -10.13
CA LYS A 110 5.74 -8.18 -10.42
C LYS A 110 4.73 -8.87 -9.49
N GLY A 111 4.41 -8.27 -8.35
CA GLY A 111 3.41 -8.72 -7.39
C GLY A 111 2.00 -8.19 -7.63
N GLY A 112 1.82 -7.33 -8.65
CA GLY A 112 0.51 -6.80 -9.05
C GLY A 112 0.21 -5.39 -8.57
N TYR A 113 1.20 -4.67 -8.03
CA TYR A 113 1.07 -3.28 -7.60
C TYR A 113 1.66 -2.32 -8.65
N THR A 114 0.97 -1.25 -8.99
CA THR A 114 1.43 -0.22 -9.93
C THR A 114 1.57 1.16 -9.30
N GLN A 115 1.17 1.26 -8.06
CA GLN A 115 1.34 2.44 -7.20
C GLN A 115 1.79 1.97 -5.82
N VAL A 116 2.60 2.78 -5.13
CA VAL A 116 2.97 2.56 -3.74
C VAL A 116 2.78 3.84 -2.91
N ALA A 117 2.10 3.72 -1.77
CA ALA A 117 2.12 4.75 -0.73
C ALA A 117 3.28 4.44 0.20
N GLU A 118 4.36 5.21 0.08
CA GLU A 118 5.59 5.02 0.83
C GLU A 118 5.57 5.83 2.11
N PHE A 119 5.29 5.18 3.22
CA PHE A 119 5.20 5.72 4.57
C PHE A 119 6.61 5.82 5.18
N HIS A 120 7.29 6.93 4.94
CA HIS A 120 8.71 7.08 5.20
C HIS A 120 9.01 7.92 6.43
N TYR A 121 9.64 7.32 7.45
CA TYR A 121 10.01 7.99 8.69
C TYR A 121 11.51 8.01 9.03
N LEU A 122 12.39 7.48 8.16
CA LEU A 122 13.85 7.54 8.32
C LEU A 122 14.39 8.82 7.68
N HIS A 123 14.34 9.95 8.42
CA HIS A 123 14.62 11.28 7.86
C HIS A 123 16.06 11.73 7.98
N HIS A 124 16.75 11.34 9.06
CA HIS A 124 17.98 11.95 9.53
C HIS A 124 19.18 11.03 9.45
N ASP A 125 20.36 11.61 9.56
CA ASP A 125 21.62 10.86 9.67
C ASP A 125 21.71 10.09 11.02
N THR A 126 22.81 9.40 11.20
CA THR A 126 23.05 8.58 12.40
C THR A 126 23.20 9.41 13.70
N GLN A 127 23.35 10.72 13.58
CA GLN A 127 23.40 11.64 14.72
C GLN A 127 22.06 12.34 14.98
N GLY A 128 21.07 12.15 14.08
CA GLY A 128 19.76 12.79 14.14
C GLY A 128 19.72 14.15 13.45
N ALA A 129 20.74 14.51 12.69
CA ALA A 129 20.74 15.72 11.88
C ALA A 129 20.09 15.48 10.51
N PRO A 130 19.32 16.46 9.99
CA PRO A 130 18.71 16.33 8.68
C PRO A 130 19.78 16.24 7.59
N TYR A 131 19.57 15.33 6.63
CA TYR A 131 20.34 15.34 5.38
C TYR A 131 20.05 16.61 4.58
N SER A 132 21.05 17.08 3.82
CA SER A 132 20.82 18.12 2.82
C SER A 132 19.76 17.69 1.81
N ASP A 133 18.94 18.65 1.38
CA ASP A 133 17.95 18.48 0.30
C ASP A 133 17.00 17.28 0.44
N ASP A 134 16.75 16.83 1.67
CA ASP A 134 15.91 15.65 1.96
C ASP A 134 16.36 14.41 1.18
N ALA A 135 17.66 14.10 1.20
CA ALA A 135 18.29 13.06 0.41
C ALA A 135 17.59 11.67 0.50
N MET A 136 17.01 11.33 1.66
CA MET A 136 16.24 10.10 1.81
C MET A 136 15.01 10.07 0.88
N LEU A 137 14.26 11.17 0.82
CA LEU A 137 13.06 11.26 -0.03
C LEU A 137 13.45 11.27 -1.52
N GLN A 138 14.54 11.95 -1.89
CA GLN A 138 15.03 11.94 -3.28
C GLN A 138 15.40 10.53 -3.73
N GLN A 139 16.08 9.75 -2.88
CA GLN A 139 16.44 8.38 -3.20
C GLN A 139 15.22 7.46 -3.40
N LEU A 140 14.13 7.69 -2.65
CA LEU A 140 12.88 6.96 -2.84
C LEU A 140 12.17 7.35 -4.14
N ILE A 141 12.23 8.64 -4.53
CA ILE A 141 11.68 9.12 -5.80
C ILE A 141 12.47 8.51 -6.98
N GLU A 142 13.80 8.57 -6.93
CA GLU A 142 14.67 7.97 -7.95
C GLU A 142 14.44 6.46 -8.08
N ALA A 143 14.26 5.76 -6.96
CA ALA A 143 13.94 4.34 -6.94
C ALA A 143 12.61 4.03 -7.65
N ALA A 144 11.57 4.84 -7.42
CA ALA A 144 10.28 4.71 -8.08
C ALA A 144 10.37 4.99 -9.59
N GLU A 145 11.15 6.00 -9.99
CA GLU A 145 11.41 6.32 -11.39
C GLU A 145 12.16 5.18 -12.12
N ILE A 146 13.18 4.58 -11.47
CA ILE A 146 13.91 3.41 -12.00
C ILE A 146 12.97 2.21 -12.20
N ALA A 147 12.08 1.98 -11.24
CA ALA A 147 11.10 0.89 -11.34
C ALA A 147 9.96 1.22 -12.33
N GLY A 148 9.67 2.48 -12.57
CA GLY A 148 8.51 2.90 -13.37
C GLY A 148 7.18 2.70 -12.65
N ILE A 149 7.19 2.61 -11.32
CA ILE A 149 6.00 2.51 -10.47
C ILE A 149 5.48 3.91 -10.10
N GLY A 150 4.17 4.07 -9.96
CA GLY A 150 3.63 5.29 -9.36
C GLY A 150 3.93 5.34 -7.86
N GLN A 151 4.12 6.54 -7.31
CA GLN A 151 4.43 6.72 -5.90
C GLN A 151 3.57 7.81 -5.28
N THR A 152 2.95 7.52 -4.15
CA THR A 152 2.42 8.52 -3.21
C THR A 152 3.39 8.59 -2.04
N LEU A 153 4.26 9.60 -2.03
CA LEU A 153 5.29 9.72 -1.01
C LEU A 153 4.73 10.39 0.22
N LEU A 154 4.90 9.75 1.35
CA LEU A 154 4.33 10.09 2.65
C LEU A 154 5.46 10.30 3.68
N PRO A 155 6.14 11.48 3.69
CA PRO A 155 7.01 11.80 4.82
C PRO A 155 6.19 11.81 6.10
N VAL A 156 6.73 11.22 7.14
CA VAL A 156 5.98 10.99 8.38
C VAL A 156 6.33 12.03 9.43
N LEU A 157 5.32 12.68 10.00
CA LEU A 157 5.51 13.43 11.25
C LEU A 157 5.63 12.44 12.40
N TYR A 158 6.78 12.45 13.06
CA TYR A 158 7.13 11.61 14.19
C TYR A 158 7.89 12.45 15.22
N SER A 159 7.30 12.74 16.38
CA SER A 159 7.90 13.66 17.37
C SER A 159 8.12 13.04 18.74
N TYR A 160 7.35 11.98 19.09
CA TYR A 160 7.32 11.43 20.45
C TYR A 160 7.43 9.90 20.46
N SER A 161 7.78 9.32 21.61
CA SER A 161 7.93 7.87 21.78
C SER A 161 6.66 7.16 22.26
N GLY A 162 5.67 7.89 22.77
CA GLY A 162 4.47 7.32 23.37
C GLY A 162 3.39 8.34 23.63
N PHE A 163 2.21 7.87 23.99
CA PHE A 163 1.04 8.71 24.33
C PHE A 163 1.38 9.76 25.37
N GLY A 164 0.76 10.95 25.25
CA GLY A 164 1.02 12.08 26.14
C GLY A 164 2.36 12.75 25.87
N SER A 165 2.84 12.73 24.64
CA SER A 165 4.05 13.43 24.19
C SER A 165 5.33 13.01 24.95
N GLN A 166 5.48 11.71 25.18
CA GLN A 166 6.67 11.19 25.85
C GLN A 166 7.93 11.48 25.03
N PRO A 167 9.05 11.90 25.67
CA PRO A 167 10.29 12.17 24.94
C PRO A 167 10.78 10.97 24.12
N ALA A 168 11.33 11.26 22.94
CA ALA A 168 11.88 10.23 22.07
C ALA A 168 13.09 9.53 22.70
N SER A 169 13.21 8.22 22.46
CA SER A 169 14.39 7.44 22.85
C SER A 169 15.58 7.68 21.91
N ALA A 170 16.78 7.29 22.34
CA ALA A 170 17.97 7.38 21.52
C ALA A 170 17.86 6.60 20.19
N GLY A 171 17.12 5.49 20.17
CA GLY A 171 16.88 4.68 18.97
C GLY A 171 15.99 5.35 17.94
N GLN A 172 15.24 6.37 18.32
CA GLN A 172 14.27 7.08 17.47
C GLN A 172 14.84 8.38 16.86
N LYS A 173 16.05 8.81 17.22
CA LYS A 173 16.60 10.11 16.82
C LYS A 173 16.61 10.37 15.31
N ARG A 174 16.70 9.33 14.50
CA ARG A 174 16.68 9.42 13.03
C ARG A 174 15.29 9.70 12.46
N PHE A 175 14.24 9.53 13.25
CA PHE A 175 12.83 9.68 12.85
C PHE A 175 12.26 11.03 13.25
N ILE A 176 12.79 11.61 14.34
CA ILE A 176 12.19 12.75 15.04
C ILE A 176 12.30 14.01 14.23
N GLN A 177 11.16 14.61 13.91
CA GLN A 177 11.10 15.93 13.32
C GLN A 177 9.97 16.77 13.91
N GLN A 178 10.12 18.09 13.84
CA GLN A 178 9.15 19.07 14.29
C GLN A 178 8.20 19.45 13.15
N THR A 179 7.05 19.98 13.49
CA THR A 179 6.00 20.39 12.55
C THR A 179 6.52 21.32 11.45
N ASP A 180 7.32 22.34 11.77
CA ASP A 180 7.87 23.28 10.77
C ASP A 180 8.73 22.55 9.72
N ARG A 181 9.59 21.63 10.15
CA ARG A 181 10.41 20.86 9.24
C ARG A 181 9.57 19.95 8.35
N TYR A 182 8.55 19.31 8.93
CA TYR A 182 7.60 18.51 8.19
C TYR A 182 6.88 19.32 7.10
N LEU A 183 6.38 20.51 7.42
CA LEU A 183 5.72 21.40 6.46
C LEU A 183 6.69 21.89 5.37
N GLN A 184 7.96 22.12 5.68
CA GLN A 184 9.00 22.41 4.67
C GLN A 184 9.21 21.24 3.70
N GLN A 185 9.22 20.00 4.19
CA GLN A 185 9.28 18.81 3.33
C GLN A 185 8.05 18.69 2.42
N GLN A 186 6.86 18.95 2.95
CA GLN A 186 5.64 18.97 2.16
C GLN A 186 5.68 20.01 1.03
N ALA A 187 6.18 21.19 1.29
CA ALA A 187 6.34 22.25 0.28
C ALA A 187 7.35 21.86 -0.83
N ARG A 188 8.45 21.18 -0.48
CA ARG A 188 9.39 20.65 -1.48
C ARG A 188 8.77 19.54 -2.32
N LEU A 189 8.04 18.62 -1.71
CA LEU A 189 7.33 17.56 -2.42
C LEU A 189 6.30 18.11 -3.40
N ASP A 190 5.60 19.18 -3.03
CA ASP A 190 4.69 19.88 -3.93
C ASP A 190 5.40 20.37 -5.20
N THR A 191 6.58 20.95 -5.05
CA THR A 191 7.42 21.38 -6.18
C THR A 191 7.90 20.19 -7.03
N TRP A 192 8.33 19.10 -6.40
CA TRP A 192 8.84 17.92 -7.12
C TRP A 192 7.76 17.17 -7.86
N GLN A 193 6.55 17.08 -7.30
CA GLN A 193 5.38 16.45 -7.91
C GLN A 193 4.97 17.11 -9.23
N GLN A 194 5.08 18.44 -9.33
CA GLN A 194 4.71 19.18 -10.55
C GLN A 194 5.51 18.76 -11.80
N GLN A 195 6.70 18.19 -11.61
CA GLN A 195 7.60 17.75 -12.68
C GLN A 195 7.55 16.25 -12.93
N ARG A 196 6.80 15.48 -12.14
CA ARG A 196 6.81 14.01 -12.10
C ARG A 196 5.40 13.44 -12.12
N PRO A 197 4.90 13.03 -13.29
CA PRO A 197 3.49 12.63 -13.47
C PRO A 197 3.09 11.38 -12.68
N LEU A 198 4.04 10.56 -12.23
CA LEU A 198 3.79 9.38 -11.41
C LEU A 198 4.04 9.61 -9.90
N LEU A 199 4.54 10.80 -9.52
CA LEU A 199 4.72 11.17 -8.12
C LEU A 199 3.48 11.90 -7.61
N ASN A 200 2.93 11.42 -6.53
CA ASN A 200 1.93 12.07 -5.70
C ASN A 200 2.47 12.23 -4.27
N ARG A 201 1.81 13.01 -3.45
CA ARG A 201 2.15 13.20 -2.03
C ARG A 201 0.93 13.11 -1.14
N GLY A 202 1.15 12.91 0.14
CA GLY A 202 0.10 12.93 1.14
C GLY A 202 0.65 13.36 2.51
N LEU A 203 -0.27 13.56 3.43
CA LEU A 203 0.04 13.81 4.83
C LEU A 203 0.18 12.49 5.57
N CYS A 204 1.09 12.46 6.54
CA CYS A 204 1.33 11.24 7.28
C CYS A 204 1.71 11.54 8.74
N PHE A 205 0.94 10.96 9.64
CA PHE A 205 1.23 10.92 11.07
C PHE A 205 1.64 9.50 11.42
N HIS A 206 2.76 9.31 12.15
CA HIS A 206 3.18 7.94 12.45
C HIS A 206 2.07 7.16 13.20
N SER A 207 1.61 7.72 14.29
CA SER A 207 0.55 7.16 15.14
C SER A 207 0.17 8.19 16.22
N LEU A 208 -0.90 7.95 16.96
CA LEU A 208 -1.29 8.78 18.11
C LEU A 208 -0.25 8.74 19.26
N ARG A 209 0.66 7.76 19.23
CA ARG A 209 1.81 7.67 20.15
C ARG A 209 2.92 8.67 19.80
N ALA A 210 3.02 9.04 18.54
CA ALA A 210 4.17 9.75 17.99
C ALA A 210 3.90 11.22 17.66
N VAL A 211 2.67 11.67 17.72
CA VAL A 211 2.27 13.06 17.46
C VAL A 211 1.32 13.58 18.55
N SER A 212 1.29 14.88 18.77
CA SER A 212 0.29 15.52 19.61
C SER A 212 -0.94 15.94 18.81
N GLU A 213 -2.07 16.12 19.48
CA GLU A 213 -3.30 16.65 18.88
C GLU A 213 -3.07 18.00 18.19
N SER A 214 -2.35 18.92 18.85
CA SER A 214 -2.03 20.23 18.27
C SER A 214 -1.18 20.13 17.00
N GLN A 215 -0.18 19.25 16.95
CA GLN A 215 0.61 19.03 15.74
C GLN A 215 -0.25 18.53 14.56
N MET A 216 -1.17 17.61 14.83
CA MET A 216 -2.11 17.13 13.80
C MET A 216 -3.00 18.27 13.30
N GLN A 217 -3.56 19.08 14.23
CA GLN A 217 -4.38 20.25 13.87
C GLN A 217 -3.60 21.28 13.04
N ASP A 218 -2.38 21.60 13.44
CA ASP A 218 -1.51 22.56 12.73
C ASP A 218 -1.18 22.08 11.31
N VAL A 219 -0.84 20.81 11.14
CA VAL A 219 -0.52 20.22 9.83
C VAL A 219 -1.76 20.20 8.93
N LEU A 220 -2.90 19.76 9.46
CA LEU A 220 -4.14 19.70 8.68
C LEU A 220 -4.61 21.09 8.25
N ALA A 221 -4.50 22.08 9.14
CA ALA A 221 -4.87 23.49 8.85
C ALA A 221 -3.94 24.14 7.82
N ALA A 222 -2.66 23.75 7.78
CA ALA A 222 -1.67 24.31 6.87
C ALA A 222 -1.60 23.60 5.52
N SER A 223 -2.39 22.54 5.29
CA SER A 223 -2.27 21.66 4.14
C SER A 223 -3.49 21.72 3.22
N ASP A 224 -3.28 21.31 1.96
CA ASP A 224 -4.37 21.17 0.98
C ASP A 224 -5.36 20.09 1.42
N LEU A 225 -6.65 20.42 1.36
CA LEU A 225 -7.76 19.55 1.75
C LEU A 225 -7.97 18.37 0.78
N THR A 226 -7.26 18.29 -0.32
CA THR A 226 -7.34 17.18 -1.28
C THR A 226 -6.32 16.08 -1.00
N LEU A 227 -5.32 16.34 -0.15
CA LEU A 227 -4.26 15.37 0.12
C LEU A 227 -4.76 14.19 0.95
N PRO A 228 -4.36 12.96 0.61
CA PRO A 228 -4.60 11.80 1.46
C PRO A 228 -3.86 11.94 2.80
N VAL A 229 -4.42 11.36 3.85
CA VAL A 229 -3.88 11.42 5.22
C VAL A 229 -3.75 10.00 5.76
N HIS A 230 -2.53 9.59 6.10
CA HIS A 230 -2.24 8.26 6.60
C HIS A 230 -1.82 8.27 8.07
N ILE A 231 -2.21 7.24 8.82
CA ILE A 231 -1.84 7.04 10.21
C ILE A 231 -1.91 5.56 10.60
N HIS A 232 -0.93 5.03 11.34
CA HIS A 232 -1.07 3.76 12.03
C HIS A 232 -1.99 3.94 13.25
N VAL A 233 -2.96 3.04 13.43
CA VAL A 233 -3.86 3.10 14.57
C VAL A 233 -4.41 1.73 14.95
N ALA A 234 -4.46 1.44 16.22
CA ALA A 234 -5.02 0.21 16.80
C ALA A 234 -4.43 -1.08 16.21
N GLU A 235 -3.15 -1.06 15.85
CA GLU A 235 -2.44 -2.22 15.31
C GLU A 235 -2.30 -3.32 16.37
N GLN A 236 -1.86 -2.95 17.58
CA GLN A 236 -1.58 -3.85 18.68
C GLN A 236 -2.56 -3.67 19.84
N GLN A 237 -2.96 -4.76 20.49
CA GLN A 237 -3.79 -4.67 21.70
C GLN A 237 -3.15 -3.81 22.80
N LYS A 238 -1.81 -3.85 22.90
CA LYS A 238 -1.09 -2.97 23.82
C LYS A 238 -1.31 -1.50 23.52
N GLU A 239 -1.34 -1.09 22.26
CA GLU A 239 -1.66 0.29 21.88
C GLU A 239 -3.04 0.71 22.35
N VAL A 240 -4.04 -0.16 22.19
CA VAL A 240 -5.40 0.09 22.69
C VAL A 240 -5.40 0.28 24.22
N ASN A 241 -4.70 -0.58 24.95
CA ASN A 241 -4.62 -0.51 26.40
C ASN A 241 -3.91 0.77 26.87
N ASP A 242 -2.81 1.13 26.22
CA ASP A 242 -2.04 2.34 26.52
C ASP A 242 -2.85 3.61 26.20
N SER A 243 -3.63 3.63 25.13
CA SER A 243 -4.55 4.72 24.78
C SER A 243 -5.65 4.92 25.85
N LEU A 244 -6.26 3.82 26.26
CA LEU A 244 -7.26 3.84 27.35
C LEU A 244 -6.66 4.34 28.67
N ALA A 245 -5.46 3.91 29.02
CA ALA A 245 -4.78 4.37 30.23
C ALA A 245 -4.42 5.87 30.17
N TRP A 246 -4.08 6.38 28.99
CA TRP A 246 -3.70 7.78 28.79
C TRP A 246 -4.91 8.71 28.71
N SER A 247 -5.91 8.38 27.89
CA SER A 247 -6.99 9.31 27.52
C SER A 247 -8.38 8.87 27.99
N GLY A 248 -8.52 7.64 28.46
CA GLY A 248 -9.83 7.03 28.73
C GLY A 248 -10.58 6.57 27.48
N GLU A 249 -9.98 6.71 26.29
CA GLU A 249 -10.60 6.38 25.00
C GLU A 249 -9.75 5.39 24.22
N ARG A 250 -10.40 4.54 23.43
CA ARG A 250 -9.75 3.68 22.45
C ARG A 250 -9.19 4.52 21.30
N PRO A 251 -8.09 4.10 20.62
CA PRO A 251 -7.37 4.98 19.70
C PRO A 251 -8.20 5.45 18.51
N VAL A 252 -9.02 4.57 17.89
CA VAL A 252 -9.86 4.98 16.75
C VAL A 252 -11.00 5.87 17.22
N ALA A 253 -11.61 5.59 18.38
CA ALA A 253 -12.62 6.45 18.97
C ALA A 253 -12.06 7.85 19.30
N TRP A 254 -10.85 7.90 19.87
CA TRP A 254 -10.15 9.16 20.16
C TRP A 254 -9.95 10.00 18.90
N LEU A 255 -9.49 9.37 17.80
CA LEU A 255 -9.29 10.04 16.52
C LEU A 255 -10.59 10.57 15.93
N LEU A 256 -11.63 9.73 15.88
CA LEU A 256 -12.96 10.08 15.34
C LEU A 256 -13.71 11.11 16.18
N ASN A 257 -13.33 11.33 17.44
CA ASN A 257 -13.94 12.33 18.32
C ASN A 257 -13.32 13.72 18.15
N ARG A 258 -12.07 13.82 17.67
CA ARG A 258 -11.27 15.05 17.61
C ARG A 258 -11.03 15.57 16.22
N PHE A 259 -11.10 14.70 15.23
CA PHE A 259 -10.81 15.05 13.83
C PHE A 259 -11.98 14.65 12.92
N GLU A 260 -12.16 15.43 11.86
CA GLU A 260 -13.04 15.06 10.76
C GLU A 260 -12.33 14.01 9.89
N VAL A 261 -12.53 12.74 10.27
CA VAL A 261 -11.98 11.59 9.53
C VAL A 261 -12.93 11.29 8.38
N ASP A 262 -12.52 11.63 7.18
CA ASP A 262 -13.28 11.54 5.93
C ASP A 262 -12.64 10.60 4.91
N ALA A 263 -13.10 10.65 3.66
CA ALA A 263 -12.61 9.81 2.56
C ALA A 263 -11.12 10.00 2.21
N ARG A 264 -10.45 11.06 2.70
CA ARG A 264 -9.01 11.27 2.50
C ARG A 264 -8.15 10.44 3.44
N TRP A 265 -8.70 9.98 4.55
CA TRP A 265 -7.97 9.26 5.57
C TRP A 265 -7.78 7.79 5.23
N CYS A 266 -6.60 7.29 5.52
CA CYS A 266 -6.25 5.87 5.52
C CYS A 266 -5.75 5.50 6.92
N LEU A 267 -6.52 4.69 7.62
CA LEU A 267 -6.21 4.16 8.94
C LEU A 267 -5.53 2.80 8.76
N ILE A 268 -4.20 2.79 8.94
CA ILE A 268 -3.41 1.58 8.71
C ILE A 268 -3.61 0.61 9.86
N HIS A 269 -3.82 -0.64 9.52
CA HIS A 269 -4.20 -1.80 10.33
C HIS A 269 -5.62 -1.69 10.88
N ALA A 270 -5.89 -0.80 11.82
CA ALA A 270 -7.18 -0.72 12.52
C ALA A 270 -7.65 -2.10 13.03
N THR A 271 -6.72 -2.97 13.42
CA THR A 271 -6.93 -4.39 13.72
C THR A 271 -7.89 -4.60 14.88
N HIS A 272 -7.72 -3.78 15.92
CA HIS A 272 -8.45 -3.92 17.18
C HIS A 272 -9.56 -2.86 17.31
N LEU A 273 -10.63 -3.01 16.54
CA LEU A 273 -11.84 -2.19 16.63
C LEU A 273 -12.88 -2.83 17.54
N ASP A 274 -13.60 -2.01 18.33
CA ASP A 274 -14.88 -2.43 18.87
C ASP A 274 -16.03 -2.17 17.86
N GLU A 275 -17.24 -2.61 18.19
CA GLU A 275 -18.41 -2.48 17.30
C GLU A 275 -18.74 -1.01 16.98
N SER A 276 -18.54 -0.10 17.92
CA SER A 276 -18.81 1.34 17.74
C SER A 276 -17.77 1.97 16.84
N GLU A 277 -16.49 1.69 17.07
CA GLU A 277 -15.38 2.15 16.23
C GLU A 277 -15.55 1.64 14.80
N LEU A 278 -15.84 0.35 14.62
CA LEU A 278 -16.06 -0.28 13.33
C LEU A 278 -17.19 0.41 12.55
N ALA A 279 -18.34 0.59 13.18
CA ALA A 279 -19.50 1.21 12.55
C ALA A 279 -19.26 2.69 12.20
N ARG A 280 -18.54 3.43 13.03
CA ARG A 280 -18.19 4.84 12.77
C ARG A 280 -17.17 4.95 11.65
N LEU A 281 -16.13 4.12 11.66
CA LEU A 281 -15.10 4.08 10.62
C LEU A 281 -15.71 3.69 9.25
N ALA A 282 -16.56 2.68 9.20
CA ALA A 282 -17.23 2.28 7.97
C ALA A 282 -18.07 3.42 7.35
N ARG A 283 -18.73 4.24 8.19
CA ARG A 283 -19.54 5.38 7.73
C ARG A 283 -18.75 6.64 7.41
N SER A 284 -17.50 6.77 7.87
CA SER A 284 -16.69 7.97 7.63
C SER A 284 -16.24 8.13 6.18
N GLY A 285 -16.23 7.03 5.42
CA GLY A 285 -15.67 6.98 4.07
C GLY A 285 -14.16 6.81 4.05
N ALA A 286 -13.48 6.83 5.19
CA ALA A 286 -12.05 6.56 5.30
C ALA A 286 -11.72 5.11 4.92
N VAL A 287 -10.49 4.89 4.49
CA VAL A 287 -9.99 3.58 4.08
C VAL A 287 -9.35 2.87 5.29
N ALA A 288 -9.76 1.64 5.57
CA ALA A 288 -8.98 0.74 6.40
C ALA A 288 -7.83 0.15 5.58
N GLY A 289 -6.60 0.48 5.94
CA GLY A 289 -5.39 0.03 5.24
C GLY A 289 -4.89 -1.27 5.83
N LEU A 290 -5.22 -2.40 5.23
CA LEU A 290 -4.93 -3.73 5.76
C LEU A 290 -3.61 -4.26 5.22
N CYS A 291 -2.83 -4.92 6.07
CA CYS A 291 -1.54 -5.52 5.71
C CYS A 291 -1.49 -6.99 6.15
N PRO A 292 -2.34 -7.85 5.57
CA PRO A 292 -2.62 -9.20 6.09
C PRO A 292 -1.40 -10.08 6.32
N THR A 293 -0.39 -10.03 5.44
CA THR A 293 0.82 -10.84 5.62
C THR A 293 1.71 -10.30 6.74
N THR A 294 1.81 -8.98 6.93
CA THR A 294 2.54 -8.38 8.06
C THR A 294 1.80 -8.63 9.36
N GLU A 295 0.49 -8.40 9.41
CA GLU A 295 -0.35 -8.63 10.58
C GLU A 295 -0.27 -10.10 11.05
N ALA A 296 -0.22 -11.04 10.09
CA ALA A 296 0.00 -12.46 10.38
C ALA A 296 1.43 -12.74 10.87
N ASN A 297 2.45 -12.12 10.26
CA ASN A 297 3.86 -12.31 10.61
C ASN A 297 4.18 -11.75 12.01
N LEU A 298 3.61 -10.61 12.36
CA LEU A 298 3.82 -9.96 13.67
C LEU A 298 2.85 -10.43 14.76
N GLY A 299 1.83 -11.22 14.38
CA GLY A 299 0.84 -11.71 15.33
C GLY A 299 -0.07 -10.63 15.86
N ASP A 300 -0.42 -9.63 15.04
CA ASP A 300 -1.21 -8.46 15.45
C ASP A 300 -2.65 -8.83 15.81
N GLY A 301 -3.25 -9.70 15.01
CA GLY A 301 -4.63 -10.13 15.16
C GLY A 301 -5.35 -10.21 13.82
N ILE A 302 -6.67 -10.32 13.86
CA ILE A 302 -7.51 -10.45 12.67
C ILE A 302 -8.46 -9.25 12.60
N PHE A 303 -8.29 -8.39 11.59
CA PHE A 303 -9.23 -7.32 11.31
C PHE A 303 -10.63 -7.88 11.02
N PRO A 304 -11.72 -7.31 11.56
CA PRO A 304 -13.10 -7.80 11.37
C PRO A 304 -13.64 -7.43 9.98
N ALA A 305 -13.02 -7.97 8.91
CA ALA A 305 -13.28 -7.58 7.53
C ALA A 305 -14.72 -7.88 7.08
N VAL A 306 -15.29 -9.02 7.50
CA VAL A 306 -16.65 -9.41 7.13
C VAL A 306 -17.67 -8.40 7.64
N GLU A 307 -17.56 -8.02 8.90
CA GLU A 307 -18.43 -7.09 9.60
C GLU A 307 -18.26 -5.67 9.05
N TYR A 308 -17.03 -5.27 8.74
CA TYR A 308 -16.68 -3.95 8.21
C TYR A 308 -17.21 -3.76 6.78
N ILE A 309 -16.97 -4.73 5.89
CA ILE A 309 -17.41 -4.70 4.49
C ILE A 309 -18.92 -4.74 4.39
N ALA A 310 -19.59 -5.53 5.26
CA ALA A 310 -21.04 -5.60 5.30
C ALA A 310 -21.71 -4.25 5.68
N GLN A 311 -20.98 -3.36 6.35
CA GLN A 311 -21.43 -1.99 6.67
C GLN A 311 -20.99 -0.95 5.61
N GLY A 312 -20.45 -1.40 4.46
CA GLY A 312 -20.01 -0.51 3.38
C GLY A 312 -18.66 0.15 3.62
N GLY A 313 -17.88 -0.35 4.58
CA GLY A 313 -16.54 0.17 4.89
C GLY A 313 -15.58 0.08 3.70
N ARG A 314 -14.79 1.12 3.49
CA ARG A 314 -13.76 1.21 2.46
C ARG A 314 -12.47 0.60 2.98
N TRP A 315 -11.79 -0.20 2.17
CA TRP A 315 -10.54 -0.85 2.55
C TRP A 315 -9.64 -1.09 1.34
N GLY A 316 -8.37 -1.28 1.59
CA GLY A 316 -7.39 -1.68 0.60
C GLY A 316 -6.25 -2.44 1.27
N ILE A 317 -5.23 -2.84 0.50
CA ILE A 317 -4.12 -3.66 0.97
C ILE A 317 -2.77 -2.97 0.80
N GLY A 318 -1.87 -3.25 1.75
CA GLY A 318 -0.47 -2.85 1.72
C GLY A 318 0.46 -4.01 2.06
N SER A 319 1.74 -3.91 1.67
CA SER A 319 2.77 -4.92 1.97
C SER A 319 3.58 -4.63 3.24
N ASP A 320 3.48 -3.44 3.76
CA ASP A 320 4.04 -2.92 5.02
C ASP A 320 5.51 -3.30 5.28
N SER A 321 5.77 -4.39 6.02
CA SER A 321 7.14 -4.88 6.34
C SER A 321 7.78 -5.74 5.24
N HIS A 322 7.05 -6.00 4.16
CA HIS A 322 7.53 -6.67 2.94
C HIS A 322 7.95 -8.14 3.11
N VAL A 323 7.35 -8.86 4.04
CA VAL A 323 7.49 -10.33 4.11
C VAL A 323 6.84 -11.01 2.90
N SER A 324 5.78 -10.42 2.36
CA SER A 324 5.22 -10.72 1.03
C SER A 324 5.15 -9.46 0.17
N LEU A 325 5.19 -9.64 -1.15
CA LEU A 325 5.06 -8.57 -2.15
C LEU A 325 4.02 -8.95 -3.23
N SER A 326 3.03 -9.75 -2.86
CA SER A 326 2.01 -10.24 -3.78
C SER A 326 0.63 -9.78 -3.35
N ALA A 327 -0.01 -8.95 -4.18
CA ALA A 327 -1.40 -8.54 -3.96
C ALA A 327 -2.35 -9.74 -3.85
N GLN A 328 -2.08 -10.79 -4.63
CA GLN A 328 -2.79 -12.06 -4.57
C GLN A 328 -2.69 -12.71 -3.18
N GLU A 329 -1.49 -12.72 -2.61
CA GLU A 329 -1.24 -13.35 -1.30
C GLU A 329 -1.88 -12.55 -0.17
N GLU A 330 -1.79 -11.22 -0.20
CA GLU A 330 -2.47 -10.36 0.78
C GLU A 330 -3.97 -10.62 0.81
N LEU A 331 -4.63 -10.66 -0.36
CA LEU A 331 -6.06 -10.94 -0.45
C LEU A 331 -6.43 -12.36 -0.03
N ARG A 332 -5.57 -13.34 -0.34
CA ARG A 332 -5.74 -14.73 0.11
C ARG A 332 -5.69 -14.83 1.63
N TRP A 333 -4.70 -14.21 2.26
CA TRP A 333 -4.58 -14.15 3.72
C TRP A 333 -5.75 -13.45 4.38
N LEU A 334 -6.20 -12.33 3.84
CA LEU A 334 -7.37 -11.61 4.35
C LEU A 334 -8.60 -12.53 4.43
N GLU A 335 -8.92 -13.22 3.34
CA GLU A 335 -10.07 -14.14 3.29
C GLU A 335 -9.84 -15.37 4.18
N TYR A 336 -8.64 -15.97 4.17
CA TYR A 336 -8.36 -17.16 4.96
C TYR A 336 -8.39 -16.89 6.46
N ALA A 337 -7.93 -15.75 6.92
CA ALA A 337 -8.04 -15.33 8.31
C ALA A 337 -9.51 -15.29 8.76
N GLN A 338 -10.42 -14.75 7.94
CA GLN A 338 -11.85 -14.74 8.24
C GLN A 338 -12.43 -16.17 8.25
N ARG A 339 -12.01 -17.02 7.29
CA ARG A 339 -12.48 -18.42 7.26
C ARG A 339 -12.07 -19.19 8.51
N LEU A 340 -10.82 -19.04 8.94
CA LEU A 340 -10.30 -19.70 10.13
C LEU A 340 -10.99 -19.20 11.40
N ARG A 341 -11.16 -17.87 11.54
CA ARG A 341 -11.88 -17.26 12.67
C ARG A 341 -13.30 -17.78 12.78
N ASP A 342 -14.04 -17.80 11.67
CA ASP A 342 -15.48 -18.08 11.66
C ASP A 342 -15.82 -19.55 11.40
N GLN A 343 -14.82 -20.40 11.09
CA GLN A 343 -15.00 -21.82 10.72
C GLN A 343 -16.01 -22.01 9.57
N ARG A 344 -15.97 -21.10 8.58
CA ARG A 344 -16.85 -21.05 7.40
C ARG A 344 -16.06 -20.73 6.15
N ARG A 345 -16.59 -21.12 4.98
CA ARG A 345 -16.03 -20.78 3.67
C ARG A 345 -16.66 -19.51 3.10
N ASN A 346 -15.96 -18.88 2.14
CA ASN A 346 -16.46 -17.74 1.34
C ASN A 346 -17.04 -16.63 2.22
N ARG A 347 -16.18 -16.04 3.06
CA ARG A 347 -16.60 -15.08 4.08
C ARG A 347 -16.81 -13.69 3.53
N ILE A 348 -15.87 -13.22 2.68
CA ILE A 348 -15.94 -11.87 2.10
C ILE A 348 -16.75 -11.92 0.81
N THR A 349 -18.06 -11.74 0.96
CA THR A 349 -19.06 -11.65 -0.10
C THR A 349 -20.09 -10.59 0.24
N LEU A 350 -20.82 -10.09 -0.76
CA LEU A 350 -21.95 -9.17 -0.57
C LEU A 350 -23.20 -9.70 -1.27
N PRO A 351 -24.41 -9.29 -0.86
CA PRO A 351 -25.64 -9.59 -1.59
C PRO A 351 -25.51 -9.18 -3.06
N GLY A 352 -25.75 -10.11 -3.98
CA GLY A 352 -25.60 -9.90 -5.41
C GLY A 352 -24.15 -10.00 -5.95
N GLN A 353 -23.14 -10.16 -5.08
CA GLN A 353 -21.74 -10.34 -5.45
C GLN A 353 -21.14 -11.57 -4.76
N PRO A 354 -21.47 -12.78 -5.26
CA PRO A 354 -21.08 -14.03 -4.60
C PRO A 354 -19.64 -14.46 -4.89
N SER A 355 -18.96 -13.85 -5.88
CA SER A 355 -17.58 -14.16 -6.23
C SER A 355 -16.62 -13.48 -5.24
N VAL A 356 -15.98 -14.29 -4.37
CA VAL A 356 -15.01 -13.79 -3.39
C VAL A 356 -13.83 -13.10 -4.09
N GLY A 357 -13.30 -13.70 -5.16
CA GLY A 357 -12.14 -13.16 -5.87
C GLY A 357 -12.41 -11.83 -6.54
N ASP A 358 -13.56 -11.69 -7.23
CA ASP A 358 -13.93 -10.44 -7.90
C ASP A 358 -14.16 -9.32 -6.88
N LEU A 359 -14.87 -9.62 -5.78
CA LEU A 359 -15.13 -8.65 -4.73
C LEU A 359 -13.84 -8.18 -4.06
N LEU A 360 -12.99 -9.11 -3.66
CA LEU A 360 -11.70 -8.80 -3.03
C LEU A 360 -10.84 -7.92 -3.93
N TRP A 361 -10.70 -8.30 -5.20
CA TRP A 361 -9.83 -7.58 -6.13
C TRP A 361 -10.34 -6.16 -6.42
N GLN A 362 -11.62 -6.04 -6.79
CA GLN A 362 -12.21 -4.75 -7.14
C GLN A 362 -12.23 -3.78 -5.95
N GLN A 363 -12.59 -4.25 -4.76
CA GLN A 363 -12.62 -3.38 -3.58
C GLN A 363 -11.21 -2.97 -3.13
N ALA A 364 -10.24 -3.89 -3.13
CA ALA A 364 -8.86 -3.56 -2.80
C ALA A 364 -8.25 -2.57 -3.80
N ALA A 365 -8.53 -2.72 -5.10
CA ALA A 365 -8.07 -1.80 -6.12
C ALA A 365 -8.66 -0.39 -5.94
N ALA A 366 -9.97 -0.30 -5.69
CA ALA A 366 -10.64 0.98 -5.45
C ALA A 366 -10.17 1.65 -4.14
N GLY A 367 -10.07 0.89 -3.05
CA GLY A 367 -9.62 1.42 -1.76
C GLY A 367 -8.15 1.82 -1.76
N GLY A 368 -7.28 1.06 -2.42
CA GLY A 368 -5.87 1.42 -2.58
C GLY A 368 -5.70 2.72 -3.37
N ALA A 369 -6.43 2.90 -4.47
CA ALA A 369 -6.41 4.13 -5.24
C ALA A 369 -6.90 5.34 -4.44
N GLN A 370 -7.99 5.19 -3.68
CA GLN A 370 -8.51 6.22 -2.78
C GLN A 370 -7.46 6.60 -1.72
N ALA A 371 -6.86 5.63 -1.05
CA ALA A 371 -5.83 5.86 -0.04
C ALA A 371 -4.60 6.57 -0.61
N CYS A 372 -4.21 6.27 -1.83
CA CYS A 372 -3.10 6.93 -2.51
C CYS A 372 -3.47 8.30 -3.11
N GLY A 373 -4.73 8.71 -3.11
CA GLY A 373 -5.21 9.97 -3.69
C GLY A 373 -5.04 10.04 -5.21
N ILE A 374 -5.24 8.93 -5.93
CA ILE A 374 -5.00 8.84 -7.37
C ILE A 374 -6.22 8.30 -8.13
N GLN A 375 -6.31 8.66 -9.41
CA GLN A 375 -7.34 8.16 -10.32
C GLN A 375 -6.88 6.83 -10.93
N GLN A 376 -7.11 5.74 -10.22
CA GLN A 376 -6.72 4.37 -10.58
C GLN A 376 -7.72 3.39 -9.94
N GLY A 377 -7.49 2.08 -10.06
CA GLY A 377 -8.19 1.03 -9.33
C GLY A 377 -9.37 0.42 -10.07
N THR A 378 -9.69 0.95 -11.25
CA THR A 378 -10.67 0.34 -12.17
C THR A 378 -10.30 0.64 -13.61
N LEU A 379 -10.68 -0.22 -14.53
CA LEU A 379 -10.57 0.06 -15.96
C LEU A 379 -11.82 0.83 -16.40
N ALA A 380 -11.71 2.16 -16.41
CA ALA A 380 -12.77 3.08 -16.80
C ALA A 380 -12.18 4.34 -17.47
N VAL A 381 -12.97 5.03 -18.29
CA VAL A 381 -12.57 6.29 -18.91
C VAL A 381 -12.18 7.31 -17.84
N GLY A 382 -11.07 8.01 -18.05
CA GLY A 382 -10.52 9.00 -17.13
C GLY A 382 -9.62 8.42 -16.02
N GLN A 383 -9.53 7.10 -15.89
CA GLN A 383 -8.60 6.45 -14.97
C GLN A 383 -7.21 6.31 -15.58
N ARG A 384 -6.15 6.33 -14.76
CA ARG A 384 -4.80 6.02 -15.22
C ARG A 384 -4.77 4.59 -15.77
N ALA A 385 -4.12 4.40 -16.90
CA ALA A 385 -4.10 3.15 -17.65
C ALA A 385 -3.13 2.14 -17.00
N ASP A 386 -3.53 1.62 -15.85
CA ASP A 386 -2.80 0.67 -15.04
C ASP A 386 -3.53 -0.67 -15.01
N TRP A 387 -2.88 -1.70 -15.54
CA TRP A 387 -3.46 -3.06 -15.54
C TRP A 387 -2.41 -4.15 -15.50
N LEU A 388 -2.87 -5.33 -15.13
CA LEU A 388 -2.11 -6.57 -15.20
C LEU A 388 -2.68 -7.43 -16.34
N VAL A 389 -1.79 -8.14 -17.02
CA VAL A 389 -2.14 -9.21 -17.95
C VAL A 389 -1.75 -10.54 -17.31
N LEU A 390 -2.73 -11.37 -16.98
CA LEU A 390 -2.47 -12.73 -16.50
C LEU A 390 -2.13 -13.63 -17.69
N ARG A 391 -1.27 -14.64 -17.47
CA ARG A 391 -0.87 -15.58 -18.52
C ARG A 391 -2.08 -16.29 -19.12
N ASP A 392 -2.09 -16.40 -20.44
CA ASP A 392 -3.07 -17.19 -21.17
C ASP A 392 -2.76 -18.69 -21.02
N GLU A 393 -3.14 -19.23 -19.88
CA GLU A 393 -3.01 -20.65 -19.57
C GLU A 393 -4.37 -21.35 -19.66
N ALA A 394 -4.41 -22.53 -20.27
CA ALA A 394 -5.63 -23.30 -20.39
C ALA A 394 -6.33 -23.54 -19.04
N TRP A 395 -5.53 -23.66 -17.99
CA TRP A 395 -6.02 -23.81 -16.62
C TRP A 395 -6.80 -22.58 -16.13
N LEU A 396 -6.35 -21.36 -16.45
CA LEU A 396 -6.97 -20.11 -16.04
C LEU A 396 -8.07 -19.68 -17.02
N GLY A 397 -7.80 -19.76 -18.33
CA GLY A 397 -8.69 -19.32 -19.39
C GLY A 397 -9.92 -20.21 -19.63
N SER A 398 -9.89 -21.49 -19.21
CA SER A 398 -10.97 -22.46 -19.42
C SER A 398 -12.22 -22.27 -18.56
N VAL A 399 -12.22 -21.29 -17.65
CA VAL A 399 -13.34 -21.05 -16.72
C VAL A 399 -14.19 -19.85 -17.13
N GLY A 400 -15.43 -19.82 -16.66
CA GLY A 400 -16.28 -18.64 -16.82
C GLY A 400 -15.66 -17.39 -16.17
N SER A 401 -15.99 -16.22 -16.66
CA SER A 401 -15.37 -14.95 -16.28
C SER A 401 -15.29 -14.74 -14.77
N HIS A 402 -16.39 -14.97 -14.05
CA HIS A 402 -16.46 -14.82 -12.59
C HIS A 402 -15.66 -15.86 -11.79
N ALA A 403 -15.03 -16.83 -12.42
CA ALA A 403 -14.19 -17.82 -11.76
C ALA A 403 -12.68 -17.54 -11.96
N VAL A 404 -12.30 -16.63 -12.85
CA VAL A 404 -10.89 -16.31 -13.15
C VAL A 404 -10.16 -15.87 -11.90
N LEU A 405 -10.63 -14.81 -11.24
CA LEU A 405 -9.99 -14.30 -10.02
C LEU A 405 -10.10 -15.28 -8.86
N ASN A 406 -11.21 -16.01 -8.69
CA ASN A 406 -11.30 -17.06 -7.69
C ASN A 406 -10.22 -18.13 -7.89
N ARG A 407 -10.04 -18.58 -9.13
CA ARG A 407 -9.02 -19.58 -9.45
C ARG A 407 -7.63 -19.06 -9.22
N TRP A 408 -7.33 -17.88 -9.72
CA TRP A 408 -6.01 -17.28 -9.56
C TRP A 408 -5.69 -16.96 -8.09
N LEU A 409 -6.57 -16.27 -7.37
CA LEU A 409 -6.33 -15.89 -5.97
C LEU A 409 -6.15 -17.10 -5.05
N PHE A 410 -6.96 -18.14 -5.20
CA PHE A 410 -6.99 -19.25 -4.23
C PHE A 410 -6.19 -20.49 -4.64
N ALA A 411 -5.81 -20.60 -5.90
CA ALA A 411 -5.07 -21.76 -6.40
C ALA A 411 -3.92 -21.43 -7.34
N GLY A 412 -3.78 -20.15 -7.77
CA GLY A 412 -2.71 -19.70 -8.63
C GLY A 412 -1.48 -19.19 -7.89
N GLN A 413 -0.51 -18.66 -8.66
CA GLN A 413 0.76 -18.12 -8.21
C GLN A 413 0.96 -16.71 -8.78
N ARG A 414 1.84 -15.90 -8.18
CA ARG A 414 2.13 -14.55 -8.65
C ARG A 414 2.84 -14.51 -10.01
N ASP A 415 3.59 -15.53 -10.37
CA ASP A 415 4.30 -15.67 -11.65
C ASP A 415 3.35 -15.80 -12.86
N GLN A 416 2.05 -15.97 -12.59
CA GLN A 416 1.00 -15.89 -13.60
C GLN A 416 0.68 -14.44 -14.02
N ILE A 417 1.20 -13.42 -13.33
CA ILE A 417 1.23 -12.05 -13.86
C ILE A 417 2.31 -12.01 -14.94
N ARG A 418 1.86 -11.89 -16.19
CA ARG A 418 2.72 -11.87 -17.35
C ARG A 418 3.28 -10.48 -17.63
N ASP A 419 2.38 -9.52 -17.80
CA ASP A 419 2.73 -8.14 -18.12
C ASP A 419 2.10 -7.18 -17.13
N VAL A 420 2.81 -6.08 -16.85
CA VAL A 420 2.33 -4.99 -15.98
C VAL A 420 2.45 -3.68 -16.73
N TYR A 421 1.36 -2.93 -16.77
CA TYR A 421 1.29 -1.63 -17.40
C TYR A 421 1.05 -0.54 -16.36
N VAL A 422 1.84 0.54 -16.46
CA VAL A 422 1.69 1.76 -15.68
C VAL A 422 1.50 2.94 -16.65
N ALA A 423 0.43 3.67 -16.49
CA ALA A 423 0.06 4.77 -17.38
C ALA A 423 0.11 4.38 -18.87
N GLY A 424 -0.33 3.16 -19.19
CA GLY A 424 -0.36 2.60 -20.54
C GLY A 424 0.99 2.18 -21.10
N LYS A 425 2.06 2.15 -20.30
CA LYS A 425 3.39 1.68 -20.69
C LYS A 425 3.69 0.35 -20.04
N ALA A 426 4.17 -0.62 -20.81
CA ALA A 426 4.65 -1.88 -20.26
C ALA A 426 5.92 -1.63 -19.44
N VAL A 427 5.88 -1.99 -18.14
CA VAL A 427 7.03 -1.91 -17.22
C VAL A 427 7.55 -3.30 -16.85
N VAL A 428 6.70 -4.32 -16.94
CA VAL A 428 7.08 -5.72 -16.86
C VAL A 428 6.50 -6.42 -18.10
N GLU A 429 7.34 -7.16 -18.82
CA GLU A 429 6.94 -7.95 -19.98
C GLU A 429 7.38 -9.40 -19.77
N ASP A 430 6.46 -10.33 -19.94
CA ASP A 430 6.67 -11.77 -19.71
C ASP A 430 7.33 -12.11 -18.36
N GLY A 431 6.95 -11.36 -17.32
CA GLY A 431 7.45 -11.52 -15.96
C GLY A 431 8.85 -10.92 -15.72
N VAL A 432 9.42 -10.21 -16.70
CA VAL A 432 10.76 -9.61 -16.63
C VAL A 432 10.67 -8.08 -16.59
N HIS A 433 11.40 -7.48 -15.64
CA HIS A 433 11.59 -6.03 -15.59
C HIS A 433 12.99 -5.66 -16.10
N PRO A 434 13.15 -4.63 -16.96
CA PRO A 434 14.42 -4.33 -17.62
C PRO A 434 15.58 -4.00 -16.65
N HIS A 435 15.28 -3.42 -15.50
CA HIS A 435 16.29 -3.03 -14.50
C HIS A 435 16.47 -4.05 -13.37
N GLN A 436 15.77 -5.19 -13.38
CA GLN A 436 15.76 -6.15 -12.27
C GLN A 436 17.17 -6.63 -11.88
N THR A 437 17.98 -7.06 -12.85
CA THR A 437 19.32 -7.59 -12.58
C THR A 437 20.26 -6.54 -11.96
N ALA A 438 20.23 -5.31 -12.48
CA ALA A 438 21.06 -4.23 -11.96
C ALA A 438 20.63 -3.81 -10.55
N CYS A 439 19.33 -3.72 -10.30
CA CYS A 439 18.80 -3.39 -8.96
C CYS A 439 19.08 -4.51 -7.96
N ALA A 440 18.99 -5.78 -8.35
CA ALA A 440 19.33 -6.92 -7.50
C ALA A 440 20.81 -6.91 -7.08
N ALA A 441 21.71 -6.55 -7.98
CA ALA A 441 23.15 -6.41 -7.68
C ALA A 441 23.40 -5.29 -6.66
N ARG A 442 22.77 -4.11 -6.83
CA ARG A 442 22.88 -2.98 -5.88
C ARG A 442 22.30 -3.32 -4.51
N PHE A 443 21.15 -3.98 -4.48
CA PHE A 443 20.54 -4.49 -3.24
C PHE A 443 21.50 -5.45 -2.51
N ALA A 444 22.09 -6.42 -3.22
CA ALA A 444 23.03 -7.36 -2.63
C ALA A 444 24.25 -6.64 -2.01
N GLN A 445 24.80 -5.65 -2.71
CA GLN A 445 25.90 -4.83 -2.21
C GLN A 445 25.49 -4.02 -0.96
N ALA A 446 24.29 -3.43 -0.95
CA ALA A 446 23.77 -2.75 0.25
C ALA A 446 23.66 -3.70 1.44
N MET A 447 23.15 -4.91 1.22
CA MET A 447 23.01 -5.94 2.28
C MET A 447 24.33 -6.43 2.83
N GLU A 448 25.39 -6.56 2.00
CA GLU A 448 26.73 -6.94 2.47
C GLU A 448 27.31 -5.96 3.48
N THR A 449 27.02 -4.67 3.32
CA THR A 449 27.50 -3.61 4.23
C THR A 449 26.68 -3.49 5.51
N LEU A 450 25.50 -4.11 5.55
CA LEU A 450 24.60 -4.10 6.71
C LEU A 450 24.79 -5.31 7.63
N ARG A 451 25.54 -6.31 7.22
CA ARG A 451 25.91 -7.53 8.00
C ARG A 451 26.79 -7.28 9.21
#